data_4eb44d12eb346fd0e9b8ed9ecf240c86
#
_entry.id   4eb44d12eb346fd0e9b8ed9ecf240c86
#
_cell.length_a   1.000
_cell.length_b   1.000
_cell.length_c   1.000
_cell.angle_alpha   90.00
_cell.angle_beta   90.00
_cell.angle_gamma   90.00
#
_symmetry.space_group_name_H-M   'P 1'
#
loop_
_entity.id
_entity.type
_entity.pdbx_description
1 polymer ?
#
loop_
_entity_poly.entity_id
_entity_poly.type
_entity_poly.pdbx_seq_one_letter_code
_entity_poly.pdbx_strand_id
1 'polypeptide(L)'
;DVIACLEREARRLGVVVRASAGVAEISLQSSAGGEPPGGVPLFSLQLVSGERVEADRVIVTTGGNPNLAGYDWLAALGHGIAPPVPSLFTFNVPDSPLLSLAGIAVPGASVRLAGTKQSQTGPTLLTHWGFSGPAVLRLSAWAARELAERGYQFEAAF
;
A
#
# COMPACT_ATOMS: atom_id res chain seq x y z
N ASP A 1 -11.33 8.01 -22.43
CA ASP A 1 -10.99 7.95 -21.02
C ASP A 1 -10.46 6.54 -20.71
N VAL A 2 -9.43 6.46 -19.88
CA VAL A 2 -8.72 5.20 -19.54
C VAL A 2 -9.68 4.21 -18.87
N ILE A 3 -10.51 4.67 -17.93
CA ILE A 3 -11.48 3.83 -17.21
C ILE A 3 -12.43 3.15 -18.20
N ALA A 4 -13.06 3.94 -19.08
CA ALA A 4 -13.98 3.39 -20.07
C ALA A 4 -13.31 2.42 -21.06
N CYS A 5 -12.01 2.59 -21.33
CA CYS A 5 -11.23 1.65 -22.14
C CYS A 5 -11.05 0.31 -21.41
N LEU A 6 -10.66 0.34 -20.15
CA LEU A 6 -10.47 -0.85 -19.31
C LEU A 6 -11.80 -1.60 -19.11
N GLU A 7 -12.88 -0.89 -18.84
CA GLU A 7 -14.21 -1.49 -18.69
C GLU A 7 -14.69 -2.19 -19.97
N ARG A 8 -14.50 -1.55 -21.13
CA ARG A 8 -14.85 -2.17 -22.42
C ARG A 8 -14.08 -3.46 -22.64
N GLU A 9 -12.78 -3.44 -22.35
CA GLU A 9 -11.92 -4.60 -22.56
C GLU A 9 -12.28 -5.73 -21.59
N ALA A 10 -12.55 -5.41 -20.33
CA ALA A 10 -13.02 -6.37 -19.35
C ALA A 10 -14.31 -7.07 -19.82
N ARG A 11 -15.29 -6.30 -20.28
CA ARG A 11 -16.55 -6.85 -20.83
C ARG A 11 -16.31 -7.70 -22.07
N ARG A 12 -15.41 -7.26 -22.99
CA ARG A 12 -15.05 -8.03 -24.19
C ARG A 12 -14.44 -9.39 -23.85
N LEU A 13 -13.69 -9.47 -22.75
CA LEU A 13 -13.07 -10.69 -22.24
C LEU A 13 -14.00 -11.53 -21.34
N GLY A 14 -15.28 -11.18 -21.22
CA GLY A 14 -16.26 -11.90 -20.41
C GLY A 14 -16.15 -11.65 -18.90
N VAL A 15 -15.38 -10.63 -18.49
CA VAL A 15 -15.30 -10.25 -17.06
C VAL A 15 -16.59 -9.58 -16.62
N VAL A 16 -17.18 -10.08 -15.54
CA VAL A 16 -18.37 -9.49 -14.91
C VAL A 16 -17.92 -8.44 -13.89
N VAL A 17 -18.22 -7.17 -14.17
CA VAL A 17 -17.96 -6.07 -13.22
C VAL A 17 -19.24 -5.78 -12.45
N ARG A 18 -19.18 -5.91 -11.12
CA ARG A 18 -20.29 -5.66 -10.21
C ARG A 18 -19.99 -4.45 -9.34
N ALA A 19 -20.59 -3.32 -9.66
CA ALA A 19 -20.51 -2.12 -8.83
C ALA A 19 -21.46 -2.25 -7.61
N SER A 20 -21.16 -1.51 -6.54
CA SER A 20 -21.95 -1.51 -5.29
C SER A 20 -22.11 -2.90 -4.66
N ALA A 21 -21.19 -3.82 -4.94
CA ALA A 21 -21.17 -5.19 -4.45
C ALA A 21 -20.07 -5.35 -3.38
N GLY A 22 -20.18 -4.64 -2.27
CA GLY A 22 -19.23 -4.72 -1.16
C GLY A 22 -19.17 -6.15 -0.61
N VAL A 23 -17.95 -6.65 -0.34
CA VAL A 23 -17.69 -7.93 0.30
C VAL A 23 -17.62 -7.69 1.81
N ALA A 24 -18.47 -8.36 2.57
CA ALA A 24 -18.53 -8.29 4.04
C ALA A 24 -17.58 -9.31 4.69
N GLU A 25 -17.47 -10.49 4.09
CA GLU A 25 -16.65 -11.59 4.63
C GLU A 25 -16.11 -12.46 3.51
N ILE A 26 -14.91 -13.00 3.72
CA ILE A 26 -14.32 -14.04 2.89
C ILE A 26 -13.98 -15.21 3.81
N SER A 27 -14.41 -16.41 3.44
CA SER A 27 -14.10 -17.64 4.16
C SER A 27 -13.61 -18.73 3.21
N LEU A 28 -12.85 -19.67 3.76
CA LEU A 28 -12.50 -20.91 3.07
C LEU A 28 -13.58 -21.94 3.37
N GLN A 29 -14.17 -22.52 2.35
CA GLN A 29 -15.04 -23.67 2.54
C GLN A 29 -14.15 -24.89 2.83
N SER A 30 -14.30 -25.40 4.05
CA SER A 30 -13.82 -26.74 4.40
C SER A 30 -14.91 -27.73 3.99
N SER A 31 -14.61 -28.63 3.07
CA SER A 31 -15.53 -29.75 2.84
C SER A 31 -15.59 -30.59 4.12
N ALA A 32 -16.78 -30.69 4.70
CA ALA A 32 -17.04 -31.60 5.80
C ALA A 32 -16.81 -33.03 5.29
N GLY A 33 -15.59 -33.55 5.46
CA GLY A 33 -15.29 -34.97 5.19
C GLY A 33 -14.28 -35.29 4.10
N GLY A 34 -13.55 -34.35 3.54
CA GLY A 34 -12.47 -34.65 2.56
C GLY A 34 -11.87 -33.41 1.91
N GLU A 35 -10.71 -33.59 1.27
CA GLU A 35 -10.14 -32.57 0.40
C GLU A 35 -11.13 -32.19 -0.71
N PRO A 36 -11.22 -30.90 -1.07
CA PRO A 36 -12.08 -30.46 -2.17
C PRO A 36 -11.72 -31.20 -3.45
N PRO A 37 -12.69 -31.51 -4.34
CA PRO A 37 -12.41 -32.16 -5.60
C PRO A 37 -11.34 -31.40 -6.38
N GLY A 38 -10.19 -32.03 -6.62
CA GLY A 38 -9.04 -31.42 -7.28
C GLY A 38 -8.07 -30.68 -6.35
N GLY A 39 -8.22 -30.71 -5.02
CA GLY A 39 -7.26 -30.12 -4.05
C GLY A 39 -7.22 -28.58 -4.04
N VAL A 40 -8.16 -27.90 -4.69
CA VAL A 40 -8.22 -26.42 -4.74
C VAL A 40 -9.22 -25.92 -3.68
N PRO A 41 -8.78 -25.08 -2.73
CA PRO A 41 -9.69 -24.51 -1.76
C PRO A 41 -10.75 -23.64 -2.45
N LEU A 42 -12.01 -23.79 -2.04
CA LEU A 42 -13.11 -22.98 -2.52
C LEU A 42 -13.33 -21.81 -1.57
N PHE A 43 -13.26 -20.59 -2.09
CA PHE A 43 -13.57 -19.38 -1.34
C PHE A 43 -15.08 -19.07 -1.42
N SER A 44 -15.64 -18.71 -0.27
CA SER A 44 -17.00 -18.17 -0.16
C SER A 44 -16.91 -16.70 0.22
N LEU A 45 -17.48 -15.83 -0.62
CA LEU A 45 -17.56 -14.39 -0.39
C LEU A 45 -19.00 -14.04 -0.04
N GLN A 46 -19.21 -13.53 1.17
CA GLN A 46 -20.48 -12.97 1.60
C GLN A 46 -20.53 -11.50 1.22
N LEU A 47 -21.47 -11.11 0.37
CA LEU A 47 -21.68 -9.71 0.03
C LEU A 47 -22.52 -8.99 1.11
N VAL A 48 -22.35 -7.66 1.19
CA VAL A 48 -23.16 -6.81 2.09
C VAL A 48 -24.66 -6.94 1.79
N SER A 49 -25.03 -7.25 0.55
CA SER A 49 -26.42 -7.53 0.16
C SER A 49 -27.01 -8.81 0.74
N GLY A 50 -26.19 -9.66 1.35
CA GLY A 50 -26.59 -11.01 1.79
C GLY A 50 -26.36 -12.10 0.73
N GLU A 51 -26.02 -11.75 -0.51
CA GLU A 51 -25.69 -12.71 -1.56
C GLU A 51 -24.35 -13.40 -1.26
N ARG A 52 -24.23 -14.66 -1.65
CA ARG A 52 -22.99 -15.44 -1.56
C ARG A 52 -22.43 -15.72 -2.95
N VAL A 53 -21.14 -15.51 -3.11
CA VAL A 53 -20.40 -15.79 -4.35
C VAL A 53 -19.29 -16.79 -4.03
N GLU A 54 -19.13 -17.82 -4.84
CA GLU A 54 -18.06 -18.81 -4.72
C GLU A 54 -16.99 -18.58 -5.78
N ALA A 55 -15.73 -18.83 -5.40
CA ALA A 55 -14.59 -18.66 -6.30
C ALA A 55 -13.46 -19.62 -5.94
N ASP A 56 -12.80 -20.19 -6.95
CA ASP A 56 -11.59 -21.02 -6.78
C ASP A 56 -10.39 -20.19 -6.35
N ARG A 57 -10.36 -18.93 -6.72
CA ARG A 57 -9.28 -17.97 -6.42
C ARG A 57 -9.83 -16.58 -6.17
N VAL A 58 -9.21 -15.85 -5.25
CA VAL A 58 -9.56 -14.47 -4.93
C VAL A 58 -8.31 -13.61 -5.02
N ILE A 59 -8.40 -12.49 -5.71
CA ILE A 59 -7.38 -11.43 -5.72
C ILE A 59 -7.96 -10.21 -5.03
N VAL A 60 -7.30 -9.78 -3.95
CA VAL A 60 -7.73 -8.63 -3.17
C VAL A 60 -6.97 -7.39 -3.61
N THR A 61 -7.69 -6.37 -4.05
CA THR A 61 -7.14 -5.10 -4.55
C THR A 61 -7.86 -3.88 -3.96
N THR A 62 -8.27 -3.99 -2.70
CA THR A 62 -9.07 -2.97 -2.00
C THR A 62 -8.28 -1.72 -1.61
N GLY A 63 -6.97 -1.68 -1.89
CA GLY A 63 -6.10 -0.60 -1.43
C GLY A 63 -5.71 -0.75 0.04
N GLY A 64 -5.06 0.27 0.58
CA GLY A 64 -4.66 0.32 1.99
C GLY A 64 -5.80 0.77 2.91
N ASN A 65 -5.73 0.37 4.17
CA ASN A 65 -6.63 0.83 5.22
C ASN A 65 -5.80 1.50 6.34
N PRO A 66 -6.14 2.72 6.78
CA PRO A 66 -5.41 3.39 7.86
C PRO A 66 -5.66 2.73 9.23
N ASN A 67 -6.76 1.99 9.38
CA ASN A 67 -7.11 1.31 10.62
C ASN A 67 -6.73 -0.17 10.57
N LEU A 68 -6.07 -0.65 11.62
CA LEU A 68 -5.64 -2.06 11.71
C LEU A 68 -6.84 -3.02 11.63
N ALA A 69 -7.98 -2.67 12.23
CA ALA A 69 -9.22 -3.44 12.16
C ALA A 69 -9.74 -3.67 10.72
N GLY A 70 -9.35 -2.83 9.77
CA GLY A 70 -9.65 -3.03 8.36
C GLY A 70 -8.97 -4.24 7.72
N TYR A 71 -8.07 -4.92 8.46
CA TYR A 71 -7.37 -6.14 8.03
C TYR A 71 -7.80 -7.39 8.82
N ASP A 72 -8.78 -7.30 9.72
CA ASP A 72 -9.22 -8.41 10.58
C ASP A 72 -9.72 -9.61 9.77
N TRP A 73 -10.34 -9.36 8.63
CA TRP A 73 -10.77 -10.40 7.71
C TRP A 73 -9.61 -11.20 7.09
N LEU A 74 -8.42 -10.58 6.87
CA LEU A 74 -7.20 -11.28 6.48
C LEU A 74 -6.65 -12.13 7.64
N ALA A 75 -6.69 -11.59 8.86
CA ALA A 75 -6.31 -12.35 10.05
C ALA A 75 -7.22 -13.57 10.26
N ALA A 76 -8.52 -13.44 10.00
CA ALA A 76 -9.48 -14.55 10.04
C ALA A 76 -9.18 -15.64 9.00
N LEU A 77 -8.53 -15.31 7.89
CA LEU A 77 -8.03 -16.28 6.89
C LEU A 77 -6.67 -16.90 7.26
N GLY A 78 -6.13 -16.59 8.45
CA GLY A 78 -4.86 -17.13 8.97
C GLY A 78 -3.62 -16.32 8.62
N HIS A 79 -3.77 -15.10 8.06
CA HIS A 79 -2.62 -14.23 7.76
C HIS A 79 -2.13 -13.47 9.00
N GLY A 80 -0.81 -13.42 9.18
CA GLY A 80 -0.19 -12.49 10.13
C GLY A 80 -0.21 -11.06 9.58
N ILE A 81 -0.76 -10.12 10.35
CA ILE A 81 -0.85 -8.72 9.96
C ILE A 81 0.25 -7.91 10.64
N ALA A 82 1.22 -7.44 9.85
CA ALA A 82 2.16 -6.43 10.33
C ALA A 82 1.49 -5.05 10.32
N PRO A 83 1.47 -4.31 11.45
CA PRO A 83 0.82 -3.01 11.51
C PRO A 83 1.32 -2.08 10.39
N PRO A 84 0.42 -1.45 9.62
CA PRO A 84 0.82 -0.51 8.58
C PRO A 84 1.47 0.73 9.19
N VAL A 85 2.49 1.25 8.52
CA VAL A 85 3.15 2.51 8.86
C VAL A 85 3.14 3.43 7.64
N PRO A 86 3.07 4.75 7.80
CA PRO A 86 3.22 5.70 6.71
C PRO A 86 4.50 5.48 5.92
N SER A 87 4.41 5.59 4.60
CA SER A 87 5.53 5.49 3.67
C SER A 87 5.31 6.40 2.46
N LEU A 88 6.34 6.63 1.64
CA LEU A 88 6.27 7.49 0.47
C LEU A 88 5.86 8.93 0.81
N PHE A 89 6.46 9.50 1.84
CA PHE A 89 6.19 10.87 2.28
C PHE A 89 7.41 11.78 2.10
N THR A 90 7.16 13.08 2.10
CA THR A 90 8.18 14.14 2.06
C THR A 90 8.73 14.41 3.46
N PHE A 91 9.94 14.94 3.54
CA PHE A 91 10.55 15.30 4.82
C PHE A 91 10.33 16.78 5.11
N ASN A 92 9.75 17.07 6.27
CA ASN A 92 9.66 18.43 6.81
C ASN A 92 10.95 18.78 7.53
N VAL A 93 11.58 19.90 7.15
CA VAL A 93 12.84 20.37 7.74
C VAL A 93 12.75 21.89 7.96
N PRO A 94 11.99 22.35 8.97
CA PRO A 94 11.59 23.75 9.10
C PRO A 94 12.76 24.73 9.29
N ASP A 95 13.86 24.28 9.87
CA ASP A 95 15.01 25.14 10.21
C ASP A 95 16.17 25.02 9.21
N SER A 96 15.97 24.38 8.06
CA SER A 96 17.02 24.20 7.07
C SER A 96 17.28 25.48 6.26
N PRO A 97 18.54 25.92 6.14
CA PRO A 97 18.89 27.05 5.26
C PRO A 97 18.57 26.76 3.77
N LEU A 98 18.44 25.49 3.39
CA LEU A 98 18.12 25.09 2.04
C LEU A 98 16.68 25.43 1.61
N LEU A 99 15.79 25.79 2.55
CA LEU A 99 14.41 26.23 2.22
C LEU A 99 14.40 27.50 1.36
N SER A 100 15.44 28.33 1.44
CA SER A 100 15.59 29.50 0.57
C SER A 100 15.80 29.14 -0.91
N LEU A 101 16.13 27.88 -1.20
CA LEU A 101 16.32 27.33 -2.55
C LEU A 101 15.07 26.56 -3.02
N ALA A 102 13.91 26.81 -2.44
CA ALA A 102 12.67 26.12 -2.81
C ALA A 102 12.38 26.23 -4.32
N GLY A 103 11.98 25.11 -4.93
CA GLY A 103 11.75 24.97 -6.36
C GLY A 103 12.92 24.39 -7.14
N ILE A 104 14.12 24.29 -6.55
CA ILE A 104 15.28 23.68 -7.21
C ILE A 104 15.18 22.16 -7.12
N ALA A 105 15.38 21.50 -8.26
CA ALA A 105 15.55 20.05 -8.35
C ALA A 105 17.03 19.71 -8.56
N VAL A 106 17.58 18.85 -7.71
CA VAL A 106 18.94 18.33 -7.79
C VAL A 106 18.90 16.92 -8.37
N PRO A 107 19.41 16.69 -9.59
CA PRO A 107 19.21 15.40 -10.29
C PRO A 107 19.86 14.20 -9.63
N GLY A 108 20.96 14.37 -8.92
CA GLY A 108 21.78 13.27 -8.39
C GLY A 108 22.15 13.44 -6.91
N ALA A 109 21.26 13.97 -6.08
CA ALA A 109 21.52 14.08 -4.65
C ALA A 109 21.49 12.71 -3.95
N SER A 110 22.39 12.53 -2.96
CA SER A 110 22.35 11.40 -2.05
C SER A 110 21.73 11.83 -0.73
N VAL A 111 20.57 11.27 -0.39
CA VAL A 111 19.84 11.58 0.85
C VAL A 111 19.96 10.39 1.78
N ARG A 112 20.33 10.63 3.03
CA ARG A 112 20.46 9.60 4.06
C ARG A 112 19.74 9.98 5.35
N LEU A 113 19.26 8.98 6.07
CA LEU A 113 18.73 9.14 7.40
C LEU A 113 19.89 9.03 8.41
N ALA A 114 20.18 10.12 9.14
CA ALA A 114 21.30 10.16 10.07
C ALA A 114 21.19 9.10 11.16
N GLY A 115 22.32 8.49 11.51
CA GLY A 115 22.36 7.41 12.51
C GLY A 115 21.81 6.06 12.01
N THR A 116 21.56 5.92 10.71
CA THR A 116 21.11 4.68 10.09
C THR A 116 21.96 4.30 8.87
N LYS A 117 21.70 3.10 8.32
CA LYS A 117 22.28 2.66 7.04
C LYS A 117 21.41 3.05 5.83
N GLN A 118 20.26 3.68 6.07
CA GLN A 118 19.30 4.02 5.02
C GLN A 118 19.78 5.23 4.22
N SER A 119 19.98 5.03 2.93
CA SER A 119 20.39 6.05 1.98
C SER A 119 19.76 5.79 0.61
N GLN A 120 19.42 6.86 -0.10
CA GLN A 120 18.92 6.79 -1.48
C GLN A 120 19.55 7.90 -2.33
N THR A 121 19.90 7.58 -3.56
CA THR A 121 20.43 8.55 -4.52
C THR A 121 19.47 8.74 -5.68
N GLY A 122 19.30 9.97 -6.11
CA GLY A 122 18.46 10.34 -7.25
C GLY A 122 17.93 11.76 -7.19
N PRO A 123 16.96 12.10 -8.05
CA PRO A 123 16.38 13.42 -8.05
C PRO A 123 15.75 13.78 -6.71
N THR A 124 16.13 14.94 -6.20
CA THR A 124 15.61 15.51 -4.94
C THR A 124 15.11 16.91 -5.20
N LEU A 125 13.91 17.23 -4.74
CA LEU A 125 13.29 18.53 -4.88
C LEU A 125 13.33 19.27 -3.55
N LEU A 126 13.89 20.47 -3.56
CA LEU A 126 13.82 21.40 -2.43
C LEU A 126 12.46 22.10 -2.46
N THR A 127 11.74 22.05 -1.36
CA THR A 127 10.43 22.72 -1.18
C THR A 127 10.53 23.77 -0.08
N HIS A 128 9.54 24.63 0.05
CA HIS A 128 9.52 25.64 1.10
C HIS A 128 9.19 25.10 2.51
N TRP A 129 8.96 23.80 2.64
CA TRP A 129 8.81 23.11 3.95
C TRP A 129 9.87 22.03 4.19
N GLY A 130 10.66 21.64 3.16
CA GLY A 130 11.66 20.59 3.30
C GLY A 130 12.01 19.93 1.97
N PHE A 131 12.09 18.60 1.96
CA PHE A 131 12.62 17.83 0.85
C PHE A 131 11.61 16.84 0.31
N SER A 132 11.56 16.73 -1.02
CA SER A 132 10.71 15.82 -1.77
C SER A 132 11.50 15.21 -2.94
N GLY A 133 10.81 14.57 -3.87
CA GLY A 133 11.39 13.96 -5.06
C GLY A 133 11.69 12.46 -4.89
N PRO A 134 12.04 11.78 -5.98
CA PRO A 134 12.16 10.32 -6.01
C PRO A 134 13.12 9.71 -4.98
N ALA A 135 14.25 10.38 -4.68
CA ALA A 135 15.20 9.89 -3.67
C ALA A 135 14.60 9.93 -2.26
N VAL A 136 13.93 11.05 -1.91
CA VAL A 136 13.29 11.24 -0.60
C VAL A 136 12.12 10.27 -0.42
N LEU A 137 11.25 10.13 -1.43
CA LEU A 137 10.11 9.22 -1.37
C LEU A 137 10.55 7.76 -1.23
N ARG A 138 11.60 7.34 -1.93
CA ARG A 138 12.18 6.00 -1.75
C ARG A 138 12.79 5.82 -0.37
N LEU A 139 13.54 6.82 0.12
CA LEU A 139 14.14 6.76 1.45
C LEU A 139 13.06 6.62 2.53
N SER A 140 11.99 7.41 2.47
CA SER A 140 10.87 7.31 3.41
C SER A 140 10.17 5.95 3.37
N ALA A 141 10.07 5.31 2.20
CA ALA A 141 9.49 3.97 2.07
C ALA A 141 10.39 2.88 2.67
N TRP A 142 11.69 2.88 2.36
CA TRP A 142 12.62 1.87 2.87
C TRP A 142 12.89 2.02 4.36
N ALA A 143 12.90 3.25 4.88
CA ALA A 143 13.09 3.55 6.29
C ALA A 143 11.76 3.62 7.09
N ALA A 144 10.61 3.31 6.48
CA ALA A 144 9.29 3.57 7.07
C ALA A 144 9.13 3.03 8.49
N ARG A 145 9.56 1.79 8.76
CA ARG A 145 9.45 1.19 10.10
C ARG A 145 10.39 1.84 11.10
N GLU A 146 11.64 2.07 10.70
CA GLU A 146 12.63 2.74 11.54
C GLU A 146 12.21 4.18 11.89
N LEU A 147 11.60 4.89 10.94
CA LEU A 147 11.01 6.21 11.16
C LEU A 147 9.83 6.15 12.13
N ALA A 148 8.96 5.16 11.99
CA ALA A 148 7.83 4.95 12.90
C ALA A 148 8.29 4.66 14.34
N GLU A 149 9.30 3.80 14.52
CA GLU A 149 9.89 3.48 15.83
C GLU A 149 10.51 4.71 16.52
N ARG A 150 11.01 5.67 15.74
CA ARG A 150 11.56 6.96 16.20
C ARG A 150 10.50 8.05 16.34
N GLY A 151 9.21 7.74 16.20
CA GLY A 151 8.13 8.72 16.24
C GLY A 151 8.23 9.79 15.15
N TYR A 152 8.84 9.44 13.99
CA TYR A 152 9.10 10.35 12.86
C TYR A 152 9.97 11.57 13.19
N GLN A 153 10.79 11.48 14.25
CA GLN A 153 11.82 12.46 14.58
C GLN A 153 13.18 11.97 14.10
N PHE A 154 13.81 12.71 13.19
CA PHE A 154 15.08 12.29 12.57
C PHE A 154 15.85 13.47 11.99
N GLU A 155 17.14 13.26 11.73
CA GLU A 155 17.98 14.14 10.95
C GLU A 155 18.20 13.52 9.57
N ALA A 156 18.03 14.33 8.52
CA ALA A 156 18.37 13.96 7.16
C ALA A 156 19.65 14.71 6.71
N ALA A 157 20.54 14.01 6.03
CA ALA A 157 21.76 14.58 5.45
C ALA A 157 21.77 14.38 3.93
N PHE A 158 22.36 15.32 3.22
CA PHE A 158 22.50 15.39 1.75
C PHE A 158 23.95 15.34 1.35
#